data_bfaddac46b172082e2b38812ff7f2c0e
#
_entry.id   bfaddac46b172082e2b38812ff7f2c0e
#
_cell.length_a   1.000
_cell.length_b   1.000
_cell.length_c   1.000
_cell.angle_alpha   90.00
_cell.angle_beta   90.00
_cell.angle_gamma   90.00
#
_symmetry.space_group_name_H-M   'P 1'
#
loop_
_entity.id
_entity.type
_entity.pdbx_description
1 polymer ?
#
loop_
_entity_poly.entity_id
_entity_poly.type
_entity_poly.pdbx_seq_one_letter_code
_entity_poly.pdbx_strand_id
1 'polypeptide(L)'
;MASIANTDARALYATSHVALRHVLAAYDGRPARNLRFRTAEGGKPGLVDGHRLSFILSHSGQMLLIAVADDCELGVDIEQQRGGHRSEAVARRFFAPEEYTALATCPAHLRSDYFTQIWALKEAYIKATGQGLAQPLQGFAVQCLEDHAELLRCDIGRPDDWTLVTWTPTPGYKAALAAQRPALEVHHFDLAEADIPSPAGSLFRKPHSGRP
;
A
#
# COMPACT_ATOMS: atom_id res chain seq x y z
N MET A 1 -30.69 -11.06 -2.44
CA MET A 1 -29.90 -9.81 -2.56
C MET A 1 -28.38 -9.98 -2.28
N ALA A 2 -27.84 -11.21 -2.25
CA ALA A 2 -26.41 -11.47 -2.00
C ALA A 2 -25.53 -11.53 -3.27
N SER A 3 -26.08 -11.37 -4.49
CA SER A 3 -25.35 -11.68 -5.72
C SER A 3 -24.56 -10.49 -6.32
N ILE A 4 -24.99 -9.25 -6.13
CA ILE A 4 -24.36 -8.08 -6.80
C ILE A 4 -23.01 -7.73 -6.15
N ALA A 5 -22.95 -7.65 -4.82
CA ALA A 5 -21.71 -7.35 -4.10
C ALA A 5 -20.60 -8.39 -4.35
N ASN A 6 -20.96 -9.65 -4.60
CA ASN A 6 -20.01 -10.73 -4.87
C ASN A 6 -19.48 -10.69 -6.33
N THR A 7 -20.26 -10.13 -7.26
CA THR A 7 -19.86 -10.00 -8.67
C THR A 7 -18.85 -8.88 -8.85
N ASP A 8 -19.09 -7.72 -8.22
CA ASP A 8 -18.18 -6.57 -8.31
C ASP A 8 -16.83 -6.85 -7.63
N ALA A 9 -16.84 -7.51 -6.47
CA ALA A 9 -15.62 -7.92 -5.78
C ALA A 9 -14.80 -8.94 -6.61
N ARG A 10 -15.45 -9.88 -7.28
CA ARG A 10 -14.79 -10.84 -8.18
C ARG A 10 -14.20 -10.17 -9.41
N ALA A 11 -14.94 -9.24 -10.01
CA ALA A 11 -14.46 -8.47 -11.16
C ALA A 11 -13.23 -7.64 -10.77
N LEU A 12 -13.29 -6.91 -9.63
CA LEU A 12 -12.16 -6.14 -9.12
C LEU A 12 -10.95 -7.03 -8.84
N TYR A 13 -11.16 -8.18 -8.21
CA TYR A 13 -10.10 -9.16 -7.95
C TYR A 13 -9.43 -9.63 -9.25
N ALA A 14 -10.22 -10.04 -10.25
CA ALA A 14 -9.69 -10.49 -11.52
C ALA A 14 -8.92 -9.37 -12.25
N THR A 15 -9.48 -8.17 -12.32
CA THR A 15 -8.85 -7.00 -12.93
C THR A 15 -7.53 -6.65 -12.22
N SER A 16 -7.51 -6.69 -10.88
CA SER A 16 -6.32 -6.41 -10.09
C SER A 16 -5.18 -7.39 -10.41
N HIS A 17 -5.48 -8.67 -10.54
CA HIS A 17 -4.47 -9.68 -10.88
C HIS A 17 -4.00 -9.59 -12.34
N VAL A 18 -4.87 -9.21 -13.26
CA VAL A 18 -4.47 -8.93 -14.65
C VAL A 18 -3.57 -7.71 -14.70
N ALA A 19 -3.95 -6.62 -14.06
CA ALA A 19 -3.14 -5.40 -13.96
C ALA A 19 -1.75 -5.70 -13.36
N LEU A 20 -1.71 -6.42 -12.23
CA LEU A 20 -0.45 -6.82 -11.59
C LEU A 20 0.46 -7.59 -12.54
N ARG A 21 -0.06 -8.56 -13.29
CA ARG A 21 0.73 -9.34 -14.26
C ARG A 21 1.30 -8.46 -15.36
N HIS A 22 0.55 -7.50 -15.85
CA HIS A 22 1.02 -6.59 -16.90
C HIS A 22 2.08 -5.62 -16.36
N VAL A 23 1.88 -5.06 -15.19
CA VAL A 23 2.88 -4.22 -14.52
C VAL A 23 4.18 -5.01 -14.33
N LEU A 24 4.11 -6.21 -13.75
CA LEU A 24 5.28 -7.03 -13.53
C LEU A 24 5.97 -7.47 -14.83
N ALA A 25 5.23 -7.74 -15.89
CA ALA A 25 5.79 -8.08 -17.20
C ALA A 25 6.66 -6.96 -17.77
N ALA A 26 6.31 -5.70 -17.52
CA ALA A 26 7.11 -4.56 -17.96
C ALA A 26 8.45 -4.44 -17.21
N TYR A 27 8.49 -4.79 -15.93
CA TYR A 27 9.73 -4.82 -15.16
C TYR A 27 10.56 -6.06 -15.40
N ASP A 28 9.90 -7.20 -15.55
CA ASP A 28 10.54 -8.52 -15.70
C ASP A 28 11.04 -8.80 -17.12
N GLY A 29 10.41 -8.18 -18.13
CA GLY A 29 10.72 -8.40 -19.56
C GLY A 29 10.09 -9.66 -20.15
N ARG A 30 9.43 -10.52 -19.37
CA ARG A 30 8.70 -11.70 -19.86
C ARG A 30 7.24 -11.36 -20.13
N PRO A 31 6.60 -12.03 -21.10
CA PRO A 31 5.16 -11.88 -21.31
C PRO A 31 4.35 -12.19 -20.03
N ALA A 32 3.31 -11.42 -19.74
CA ALA A 32 2.48 -11.54 -18.54
C ALA A 32 1.96 -12.96 -18.28
N ARG A 33 1.62 -13.70 -19.37
CA ARG A 33 1.15 -15.10 -19.31
C ARG A 33 2.22 -16.10 -18.84
N ASN A 34 3.49 -15.75 -18.98
CA ASN A 34 4.64 -16.60 -18.61
C ASN A 34 5.10 -16.38 -17.17
N LEU A 35 4.63 -15.33 -16.51
CA LEU A 35 4.97 -15.07 -15.12
C LEU A 35 4.37 -16.16 -14.23
N ARG A 36 5.23 -16.79 -13.42
CA ARG A 36 4.83 -17.77 -12.40
C ARG A 36 5.00 -17.18 -11.03
N PHE A 37 3.97 -17.35 -10.19
CA PHE A 37 3.96 -16.84 -8.84
C PHE A 37 4.19 -17.96 -7.84
N ARG A 38 4.83 -17.63 -6.74
CA ARG A 38 4.94 -18.44 -5.54
C ARG A 38 4.38 -17.65 -4.36
N THR A 39 3.95 -18.36 -3.34
CA THR A 39 3.60 -17.75 -2.06
C THR A 39 4.76 -18.03 -1.10
N ALA A 40 5.36 -16.98 -0.54
CA ALA A 40 6.39 -17.10 0.48
C ALA A 40 5.76 -17.48 1.83
N GLU A 41 6.61 -17.89 2.75
CA GLU A 41 6.22 -18.05 4.15
C GLU A 41 5.66 -16.71 4.66
N GLY A 42 4.49 -16.70 5.31
CA GLY A 42 3.76 -15.46 5.65
C GLY A 42 2.75 -14.99 4.60
N GLY A 43 2.62 -15.68 3.44
CA GLY A 43 1.58 -15.40 2.45
C GLY A 43 1.94 -14.34 1.42
N LYS A 44 3.11 -13.70 1.50
CA LYS A 44 3.56 -12.68 0.55
C LYS A 44 3.81 -13.31 -0.83
N PRO A 45 3.23 -12.74 -1.93
CA PRO A 45 3.48 -13.26 -3.26
C PRO A 45 4.90 -12.90 -3.76
N GLY A 46 5.48 -13.77 -4.55
CA GLY A 46 6.75 -13.55 -5.23
C GLY A 46 6.78 -14.22 -6.60
N LEU A 47 7.76 -13.89 -7.44
CA LEU A 47 8.00 -14.56 -8.73
C LEU A 47 8.88 -15.80 -8.53
N VAL A 48 8.59 -16.87 -9.31
CA VAL A 48 9.29 -18.16 -9.19
C VAL A 48 10.72 -18.08 -9.70
N ASP A 49 11.00 -17.35 -10.75
CA ASP A 49 12.23 -17.45 -11.53
C ASP A 49 13.26 -16.34 -11.24
N GLY A 50 13.51 -16.08 -9.96
CA GLY A 50 14.78 -15.49 -9.54
C GLY A 50 14.97 -13.98 -9.74
N HIS A 51 14.00 -13.24 -10.20
CA HIS A 51 14.11 -11.78 -10.23
C HIS A 51 13.93 -11.21 -8.81
N ARG A 52 14.77 -10.23 -8.49
CA ARG A 52 14.75 -9.51 -7.20
C ARG A 52 13.55 -8.57 -7.03
N LEU A 53 12.56 -8.69 -7.92
CA LEU A 53 11.37 -7.84 -7.86
C LEU A 53 10.51 -8.21 -6.66
N SER A 54 10.40 -7.27 -5.74
CA SER A 54 9.39 -7.25 -4.71
C SER A 54 8.17 -6.51 -5.24
N PHE A 55 6.99 -7.04 -4.97
CA PHE A 55 5.75 -6.40 -5.37
C PHE A 55 4.65 -6.69 -4.38
N ILE A 56 3.73 -5.77 -4.29
CA ILE A 56 2.55 -5.88 -3.43
C ILE A 56 1.38 -5.14 -4.08
N LEU A 57 0.18 -5.59 -3.76
CA LEU A 57 -1.07 -5.03 -4.23
C LEU A 57 -1.97 -4.74 -3.04
N SER A 58 -2.64 -3.60 -3.07
CA SER A 58 -3.72 -3.26 -2.15
C SER A 58 -4.90 -2.68 -2.93
N HIS A 59 -6.10 -2.84 -2.40
CA HIS A 59 -7.30 -2.25 -2.97
C HIS A 59 -8.27 -1.84 -1.87
N SER A 60 -8.97 -0.73 -2.08
CA SER A 60 -10.06 -0.27 -1.21
C SER A 60 -11.08 0.49 -2.06
N GLY A 61 -12.37 0.20 -1.84
CA GLY A 61 -13.42 0.75 -2.70
C GLY A 61 -13.20 0.39 -4.17
N GLN A 62 -13.03 1.39 -5.01
CA GLN A 62 -12.78 1.24 -6.45
C GLN A 62 -11.30 1.46 -6.84
N MET A 63 -10.43 1.70 -5.86
CA MET A 63 -9.02 1.98 -6.11
C MET A 63 -8.17 0.73 -5.95
N LEU A 64 -7.22 0.60 -6.85
CA LEU A 64 -6.17 -0.41 -6.84
C LEU A 64 -4.82 0.31 -6.74
N LEU A 65 -3.94 -0.21 -5.90
CA LEU A 65 -2.57 0.25 -5.76
C LEU A 65 -1.62 -0.93 -5.94
N ILE A 66 -0.66 -0.79 -6.84
CA ILE A 66 0.39 -1.76 -7.08
C ILE A 66 1.72 -1.06 -6.84
N ALA A 67 2.56 -1.64 -6.00
CA ALA A 67 3.92 -1.19 -5.83
C ALA A 67 4.89 -2.27 -6.30
N VAL A 68 5.99 -1.84 -6.93
CA VAL A 68 7.07 -2.70 -7.40
C VAL A 68 8.39 -2.04 -7.00
N ALA A 69 9.30 -2.84 -6.47
CA ALA A 69 10.65 -2.40 -6.14
C ALA A 69 11.65 -3.50 -6.47
N ASP A 70 12.91 -3.10 -6.65
CA ASP A 70 14.01 -4.04 -6.84
C ASP A 70 14.73 -4.26 -5.49
N ASP A 71 14.84 -5.52 -5.10
CA ASP A 71 15.67 -6.00 -3.99
C ASP A 71 15.43 -5.27 -2.65
N CYS A 72 14.17 -5.05 -2.28
CA CYS A 72 13.82 -4.58 -0.94
C CYS A 72 12.48 -5.13 -0.47
N GLU A 73 12.32 -5.28 0.84
CA GLU A 73 11.01 -5.59 1.41
C GLU A 73 10.08 -4.38 1.26
N LEU A 74 8.90 -4.64 0.70
CA LEU A 74 7.96 -3.63 0.27
C LEU A 74 6.55 -3.97 0.74
N GLY A 75 5.83 -2.97 1.20
CA GLY A 75 4.41 -3.03 1.49
C GLY A 75 3.71 -1.76 1.02
N VAL A 76 2.49 -1.90 0.56
CA VAL A 76 1.64 -0.78 0.16
C VAL A 76 0.22 -0.99 0.67
N ASP A 77 -0.43 0.07 1.04
CA ASP A 77 -1.83 0.05 1.40
C ASP A 77 -2.58 1.26 0.85
N ILE A 78 -3.85 1.07 0.57
CA ILE A 78 -4.78 2.12 0.18
C ILE A 78 -6.08 1.93 0.93
N GLU A 79 -6.61 3.02 1.51
CA GLU A 79 -7.83 2.98 2.28
C GLU A 79 -8.81 4.08 1.88
N GLN A 80 -10.05 3.68 1.62
CA GLN A 80 -11.13 4.62 1.46
C GLN A 80 -11.58 5.15 2.83
N GLN A 81 -11.62 6.46 2.97
CA GLN A 81 -12.18 7.08 4.17
C GLN A 81 -13.64 6.66 4.33
N ARG A 82 -13.91 5.96 5.41
CA ARG A 82 -15.28 5.62 5.83
C ARG A 82 -15.58 6.40 7.10
N GLY A 83 -16.38 7.45 6.98
CA GLY A 83 -16.82 8.19 8.14
C GLY A 83 -17.52 7.28 9.16
N GLY A 84 -17.24 7.46 10.45
CA GLY A 84 -17.95 6.72 11.50
C GLY A 84 -17.23 6.69 12.84
N HIS A 85 -18.03 6.52 13.91
CA HIS A 85 -17.58 6.47 15.31
C HIS A 85 -16.70 5.25 15.67
N ARG A 86 -16.49 4.33 14.73
CA ARG A 86 -15.69 3.11 14.97
C ARG A 86 -14.19 3.35 14.96
N SER A 87 -13.72 4.39 14.27
CA SER A 87 -12.28 4.65 14.11
C SER A 87 -11.58 4.94 15.44
N GLU A 88 -12.22 5.66 16.35
CA GLU A 88 -11.63 5.94 17.67
C GLU A 88 -11.52 4.67 18.54
N ALA A 89 -12.55 3.82 18.54
CA ALA A 89 -12.50 2.56 19.27
C ALA A 89 -11.45 1.59 18.71
N VAL A 90 -11.28 1.57 17.38
CA VAL A 90 -10.23 0.80 16.70
C VAL A 90 -8.85 1.35 17.04
N ALA A 91 -8.66 2.68 16.97
CA ALA A 91 -7.41 3.31 17.32
C ALA A 91 -7.00 3.04 18.78
N ARG A 92 -7.93 3.19 19.71
CA ARG A 92 -7.68 2.89 21.14
C ARG A 92 -7.20 1.45 21.37
N ARG A 93 -7.70 0.51 20.58
CA ARG A 93 -7.40 -0.91 20.73
C ARG A 93 -6.11 -1.34 20.02
N PHE A 94 -5.79 -0.74 18.89
CA PHE A 94 -4.78 -1.26 17.98
C PHE A 94 -3.62 -0.29 17.69
N PHE A 95 -3.81 1.01 17.91
CA PHE A 95 -2.74 1.97 17.68
C PHE A 95 -1.74 1.98 18.85
N ALA A 96 -0.52 2.34 18.56
CA ALA A 96 0.47 2.63 19.57
C ALA A 96 0.04 3.83 20.43
N PRO A 97 0.47 3.92 21.70
CA PRO A 97 0.10 5.03 22.58
C PRO A 97 0.39 6.41 21.98
N GLU A 98 1.51 6.56 21.26
CA GLU A 98 1.93 7.78 20.58
C GLU A 98 0.94 8.18 19.48
N GLU A 99 0.56 7.23 18.66
CA GLU A 99 -0.40 7.42 17.56
C GLU A 99 -1.80 7.75 18.06
N TYR A 100 -2.24 7.06 19.12
CA TYR A 100 -3.55 7.33 19.72
C TYR A 100 -3.58 8.72 20.37
N THR A 101 -2.50 9.14 21.03
CA THR A 101 -2.37 10.47 21.61
C THR A 101 -2.45 11.55 20.52
N ALA A 102 -1.71 11.37 19.43
CA ALA A 102 -1.76 12.29 18.29
C ALA A 102 -3.16 12.37 17.68
N LEU A 103 -3.83 11.24 17.50
CA LEU A 103 -5.22 11.19 16.99
C LEU A 103 -6.20 11.88 17.95
N ALA A 104 -6.06 11.68 19.26
CA ALA A 104 -6.97 12.25 20.27
C ALA A 104 -6.85 13.77 20.34
N THR A 105 -5.64 14.31 20.12
CA THR A 105 -5.39 15.77 20.10
C THR A 105 -5.67 16.41 18.73
N CYS A 106 -5.85 15.60 17.68
CA CYS A 106 -6.20 16.10 16.35
C CYS A 106 -7.59 16.79 16.35
N PRO A 107 -7.74 17.93 15.65
CA PRO A 107 -9.04 18.59 15.46
C PRO A 107 -10.10 17.61 14.95
N ALA A 108 -11.32 17.70 15.49
CA ALA A 108 -12.39 16.72 15.24
C ALA A 108 -12.69 16.51 13.74
N HIS A 109 -12.61 17.58 12.93
CA HIS A 109 -12.87 17.52 11.50
C HIS A 109 -11.76 16.82 10.68
N LEU A 110 -10.55 16.68 11.25
CA LEU A 110 -9.40 15.99 10.63
C LEU A 110 -9.19 14.57 11.16
N ARG A 111 -9.85 14.17 12.24
CA ARG A 111 -9.61 12.88 12.90
C ARG A 111 -9.82 11.67 11.99
N SER A 112 -10.85 11.71 11.15
CA SER A 112 -11.13 10.60 10.22
C SER A 112 -10.03 10.47 9.17
N ASP A 113 -9.56 11.60 8.67
CA ASP A 113 -8.46 11.67 7.70
C ASP A 113 -7.17 11.15 8.32
N TYR A 114 -6.80 11.65 9.46
CA TYR A 114 -5.61 11.26 10.20
C TYR A 114 -5.63 9.78 10.63
N PHE A 115 -6.78 9.29 11.10
CA PHE A 115 -6.96 7.87 11.41
C PHE A 115 -6.67 6.99 10.18
N THR A 116 -7.28 7.34 9.03
CA THR A 116 -7.12 6.56 7.79
C THR A 116 -5.67 6.57 7.31
N GLN A 117 -4.98 7.68 7.50
CA GLN A 117 -3.56 7.82 7.14
C GLN A 117 -2.66 6.93 8.01
N ILE A 118 -2.84 6.97 9.35
CA ILE A 118 -2.08 6.08 10.26
C ILE A 118 -2.41 4.61 9.95
N TRP A 119 -3.68 4.29 9.74
CA TRP A 119 -4.10 2.93 9.42
C TRP A 119 -3.41 2.40 8.16
N ALA A 120 -3.44 3.17 7.07
CA ALA A 120 -2.77 2.79 5.83
C ALA A 120 -1.25 2.61 6.00
N LEU A 121 -0.58 3.48 6.78
CA LEU A 121 0.84 3.33 7.10
C LEU A 121 1.13 2.05 7.88
N LYS A 122 0.31 1.73 8.86
CA LYS A 122 0.48 0.50 9.67
C LYS A 122 0.27 -0.75 8.82
N GLU A 123 -0.76 -0.78 7.99
CA GLU A 123 -1.01 -1.89 7.06
C GLU A 123 0.11 -2.03 6.02
N ALA A 124 0.62 -0.92 5.48
CA ALA A 124 1.76 -0.94 4.57
C ALA A 124 3.00 -1.54 5.24
N TYR A 125 3.30 -1.15 6.48
CA TYR A 125 4.44 -1.69 7.24
C TYR A 125 4.28 -3.20 7.50
N ILE A 126 3.11 -3.67 7.96
CA ILE A 126 2.83 -5.10 8.18
C ILE A 126 2.99 -5.91 6.88
N LYS A 127 2.51 -5.37 5.76
CA LYS A 127 2.68 -6.00 4.45
C LYS A 127 4.15 -6.07 4.03
N ALA A 128 4.94 -5.03 4.34
CA ALA A 128 6.37 -5.03 4.07
C ALA A 128 7.11 -6.07 4.90
N THR A 129 6.84 -6.17 6.20
CA THR A 129 7.48 -7.17 7.08
C THR A 129 7.08 -8.61 6.77
N GLY A 130 5.95 -8.82 6.08
CA GLY A 130 5.43 -10.15 5.75
C GLY A 130 4.90 -10.95 6.94
N GLN A 131 4.85 -10.37 8.14
CA GLN A 131 4.36 -11.06 9.34
C GLN A 131 2.82 -11.15 9.40
N GLY A 132 2.13 -10.38 8.56
CA GLY A 132 0.68 -10.39 8.50
C GLY A 132 0.03 -10.03 9.85
N LEU A 133 -1.14 -10.59 10.10
CA LEU A 133 -1.92 -10.34 11.34
C LEU A 133 -1.25 -10.87 12.63
N ALA A 134 -0.16 -11.61 12.53
CA ALA A 134 0.59 -12.08 13.71
C ALA A 134 1.39 -10.92 14.35
N GLN A 135 1.70 -9.87 13.60
CA GLN A 135 2.41 -8.69 14.12
C GLN A 135 1.44 -7.79 14.89
N PRO A 136 1.67 -7.56 16.19
CA PRO A 136 0.84 -6.65 16.96
C PRO A 136 0.97 -5.21 16.42
N LEU A 137 -0.16 -4.58 16.07
CA LEU A 137 -0.16 -3.19 15.61
C LEU A 137 0.43 -2.21 16.64
N GLN A 138 0.35 -2.49 17.94
CA GLN A 138 0.95 -1.69 18.99
C GLN A 138 2.47 -1.90 19.14
N GLY A 139 3.04 -2.93 18.50
CA GLY A 139 4.46 -3.28 18.58
C GLY A 139 5.37 -2.25 17.90
N PHE A 140 4.86 -1.50 16.96
CA PHE A 140 5.56 -0.43 16.26
C PHE A 140 4.74 0.85 16.24
N ALA A 141 5.37 1.99 15.99
CA ALA A 141 4.71 3.29 15.95
C ALA A 141 5.16 4.11 14.74
N VAL A 142 4.18 4.75 14.08
CA VAL A 142 4.40 5.64 12.94
C VAL A 142 4.03 7.08 13.31
N GLN A 143 4.66 8.04 12.67
CA GLN A 143 4.31 9.45 12.77
C GLN A 143 4.06 10.01 11.37
N CYS A 144 2.93 10.71 11.21
CA CYS A 144 2.66 11.49 10.01
C CYS A 144 3.17 12.91 10.21
N LEU A 145 4.00 13.37 9.31
CA LEU A 145 4.45 14.75 9.18
C LEU A 145 3.76 15.39 7.96
N GLU A 146 3.98 16.69 7.72
CA GLU A 146 3.25 17.41 6.67
C GLU A 146 3.48 16.80 5.28
N ASP A 147 4.70 16.41 4.96
CA ASP A 147 5.16 15.96 3.64
C ASP A 147 5.72 14.53 3.61
N HIS A 148 5.84 13.87 4.76
CA HIS A 148 6.37 12.51 4.85
C HIS A 148 5.84 11.76 6.08
N ALA A 149 6.28 10.53 6.26
CA ALA A 149 5.99 9.72 7.44
C ALA A 149 7.26 9.06 7.95
N GLU A 150 7.31 8.82 9.24
CA GLU A 150 8.45 8.21 9.92
C GLU A 150 8.00 7.03 10.78
N LEU A 151 8.91 6.09 10.96
CA LEU A 151 8.78 5.03 11.92
C LEU A 151 9.45 5.49 13.23
N LEU A 152 8.66 5.69 14.29
CA LEU A 152 9.21 6.12 15.60
C LEU A 152 9.92 4.97 16.31
N ARG A 153 9.38 3.77 16.17
CA ARG A 153 9.94 2.51 16.69
C ARG A 153 9.43 1.33 15.90
N CYS A 154 10.18 0.27 15.84
CA CYS A 154 9.82 -0.95 15.11
C CYS A 154 10.39 -2.19 15.78
N ASP A 155 9.84 -3.35 15.38
CA ASP A 155 10.26 -4.66 15.87
C ASP A 155 11.33 -5.29 14.98
N ILE A 156 11.52 -4.76 13.76
CA ILE A 156 12.44 -5.30 12.75
C ILE A 156 13.40 -4.21 12.29
N GLY A 157 14.68 -4.44 12.51
CA GLY A 157 15.72 -3.48 12.17
C GLY A 157 15.66 -2.21 13.05
N ARG A 158 16.01 -1.09 12.47
CA ARG A 158 15.93 0.23 13.09
C ARG A 158 14.98 1.10 12.29
N PRO A 159 14.32 2.10 12.90
CA PRO A 159 13.45 3.03 12.17
C PRO A 159 14.12 3.63 10.92
N ASP A 160 15.40 4.01 11.01
CA ASP A 160 16.17 4.61 9.91
C ASP A 160 16.43 3.65 8.74
N ASP A 161 16.22 2.35 8.92
CA ASP A 161 16.36 1.37 7.84
C ASP A 161 15.15 1.37 6.88
N TRP A 162 14.10 2.17 7.20
CA TRP A 162 12.83 2.20 6.50
C TRP A 162 12.55 3.54 5.83
N THR A 163 11.94 3.48 4.65
CA THR A 163 11.27 4.62 4.02
C THR A 163 9.76 4.42 4.15
N LEU A 164 9.08 5.41 4.71
CA LEU A 164 7.63 5.49 4.76
C LEU A 164 7.16 6.70 3.95
N VAL A 165 6.17 6.48 3.10
CA VAL A 165 5.54 7.52 2.31
C VAL A 165 4.03 7.42 2.48
N THR A 166 3.35 8.55 2.60
CA THR A 166 1.89 8.63 2.61
C THR A 166 1.41 9.74 1.71
N TRP A 167 0.29 9.52 1.03
CA TRP A 167 -0.29 10.51 0.12
C TRP A 167 -1.80 10.33 -0.01
N THR A 168 -2.44 11.32 -0.65
CA THR A 168 -3.87 11.28 -1.00
C THR A 168 -3.98 11.09 -2.52
N PRO A 169 -4.19 9.86 -3.01
CA PRO A 169 -4.25 9.60 -4.45
C PRO A 169 -5.46 10.28 -5.12
N THR A 170 -6.55 10.37 -4.39
CA THR A 170 -7.77 11.09 -4.77
C THR A 170 -8.55 11.46 -3.51
N PRO A 171 -9.41 12.50 -3.54
CA PRO A 171 -10.24 12.86 -2.39
C PRO A 171 -11.00 11.65 -1.83
N GLY A 172 -10.96 11.49 -0.50
CA GLY A 172 -11.61 10.37 0.19
C GLY A 172 -10.79 9.08 0.26
N TYR A 173 -9.52 9.11 -0.14
CA TYR A 173 -8.59 7.96 0.01
C TYR A 173 -7.27 8.39 0.63
N LYS A 174 -6.66 7.48 1.38
CA LYS A 174 -5.28 7.57 1.84
C LYS A 174 -4.51 6.37 1.34
N ALA A 175 -3.28 6.61 0.93
CA ALA A 175 -2.37 5.56 0.52
C ALA A 175 -1.06 5.68 1.27
N ALA A 176 -0.39 4.54 1.47
CA ALA A 176 0.89 4.48 2.15
C ALA A 176 1.78 3.40 1.53
N LEU A 177 3.08 3.64 1.62
CA LEU A 177 4.13 2.72 1.25
C LEU A 177 5.12 2.60 2.40
N ALA A 178 5.56 1.39 2.67
CA ALA A 178 6.69 1.10 3.55
C ALA A 178 7.70 0.23 2.80
N ALA A 179 8.98 0.61 2.85
CA ALA A 179 10.05 -0.15 2.23
C ALA A 179 11.24 -0.25 3.17
N GLN A 180 11.81 -1.44 3.31
CA GLN A 180 13.01 -1.66 4.12
C GLN A 180 14.26 -1.28 3.32
N ARG A 181 14.35 0.01 3.05
CA ARG A 181 15.48 0.67 2.39
C ARG A 181 15.45 2.15 2.79
N PRO A 182 16.53 2.70 3.34
CA PRO A 182 16.58 4.13 3.66
C PRO A 182 16.61 4.98 2.39
N ALA A 183 15.98 6.15 2.45
CA ALA A 183 15.98 7.16 1.40
C ALA A 183 15.58 6.64 0.00
N LEU A 184 14.57 5.76 -0.06
CA LEU A 184 14.06 5.24 -1.31
C LEU A 184 13.32 6.35 -2.08
N GLU A 185 13.68 6.55 -3.34
CA GLU A 185 12.91 7.42 -4.24
C GLU A 185 11.65 6.69 -4.73
N VAL A 186 10.50 7.32 -4.57
CA VAL A 186 9.19 6.75 -4.95
C VAL A 186 8.63 7.50 -6.13
N HIS A 187 8.36 6.77 -7.22
CA HIS A 187 7.74 7.31 -8.43
C HIS A 187 6.28 6.86 -8.49
N HIS A 188 5.37 7.80 -8.70
CA HIS A 188 3.95 7.55 -8.85
C HIS A 188 3.55 7.53 -10.33
N PHE A 189 2.72 6.56 -10.70
CA PHE A 189 2.20 6.41 -12.04
C PHE A 189 0.71 6.12 -11.99
N ASP A 190 -0.05 6.73 -12.89
CA ASP A 190 -1.45 6.37 -13.10
C ASP A 190 -1.53 5.23 -14.11
N LEU A 191 -2.23 4.17 -13.72
CA LEU A 191 -2.51 3.04 -14.58
C LEU A 191 -3.93 3.17 -15.14
N ALA A 192 -4.06 3.64 -16.38
CA ALA A 192 -5.34 3.61 -17.08
C ALA A 192 -5.57 2.22 -17.69
N GLU A 193 -6.83 1.83 -17.85
CA GLU A 193 -7.21 0.54 -18.47
C GLU A 193 -6.63 0.39 -19.89
N ALA A 194 -6.45 1.51 -20.61
CA ALA A 194 -5.81 1.58 -21.91
C ALA A 194 -4.28 1.40 -21.87
N ASP A 195 -3.66 1.55 -20.68
CA ASP A 195 -2.20 1.42 -20.49
C ASP A 195 -1.82 -0.01 -20.03
N ILE A 196 -2.79 -0.88 -19.81
CA ILE A 196 -2.56 -2.31 -19.61
C ILE A 196 -2.22 -2.88 -20.99
N PRO A 197 -0.95 -3.06 -21.36
CA PRO A 197 -0.58 -3.13 -22.75
C PRO A 197 -1.01 -4.40 -23.44
N SER A 198 -1.35 -4.20 -24.66
CA SER A 198 -0.83 -5.05 -25.74
C SER A 198 0.71 -5.07 -25.67
N PRO A 199 1.39 -6.20 -25.86
CA PRO A 199 2.76 -6.48 -25.43
C PRO A 199 3.93 -5.68 -26.04
N ALA A 200 3.72 -4.46 -26.50
CA ALA A 200 4.73 -3.67 -27.22
C ALA A 200 4.84 -2.17 -26.84
N GLY A 201 4.26 -1.70 -25.76
CA GLY A 201 4.28 -0.27 -25.41
C GLY A 201 4.71 0.03 -23.98
N SER A 202 5.32 1.19 -23.76
CA SER A 202 5.68 1.70 -22.43
C SER A 202 4.45 1.86 -21.56
N LEU A 203 4.45 1.24 -20.40
CA LEU A 203 3.33 1.15 -19.45
C LEU A 203 3.05 2.43 -18.67
N PHE A 204 3.95 3.40 -18.69
CA PHE A 204 3.93 4.48 -17.71
C PHE A 204 3.84 5.84 -18.39
N ARG A 205 2.76 6.55 -18.10
CA ARG A 205 2.72 8.00 -18.26
C ARG A 205 3.21 8.65 -16.98
N LYS A 206 4.17 9.55 -17.08
CA LYS A 206 4.51 10.42 -15.95
C LYS A 206 3.25 11.18 -15.52
N PRO A 207 2.99 11.33 -14.21
CA PRO A 207 1.90 12.16 -13.76
C PRO A 207 2.07 13.55 -14.38
N HIS A 208 0.95 14.12 -14.84
CA HIS A 208 0.95 15.53 -15.22
C HIS A 208 1.42 16.32 -14.00
N SER A 209 2.57 16.97 -14.12
CA SER A 209 3.00 17.98 -13.17
C SER A 209 2.02 19.15 -13.30
N GLY A 210 0.88 19.05 -12.63
CA GLY A 210 0.01 20.17 -12.34
C GLY A 210 0.81 21.11 -11.45
N ARG A 211 1.29 22.19 -12.02
CA ARG A 211 1.79 23.33 -11.27
C ARG A 211 0.63 24.02 -10.54
N PRO A 212 0.95 24.73 -9.46
CA PRO A 212 0.06 25.31 -8.48
C PRO A 212 -0.99 26.23 -9.06
#